data_06afc39561a5fc8d41bf4b8ead94d3f6
#
_entry.id   06afc39561a5fc8d41bf4b8ead94d3f6
#
_cell.length_a   1.000
_cell.length_b   1.000
_cell.length_c   1.000
_cell.angle_alpha   90.00
_cell.angle_beta   90.00
_cell.angle_gamma   90.00
#
_symmetry.space_group_name_H-M   'P 1'
#
loop_
_entity.id
_entity.type
_entity.pdbx_description
1 polymer ?
#
loop_
_entity_poly.entity_id
_entity_poly.type
_entity_poly.pdbx_seq_one_letter_code
_entity_poly.pdbx_strand_id
1 'polypeptide(L)' 'MPYHIKKPSLINSSVDVYYTGNRRWVDDYSERKVYDSDPTSEMNNPDGTNGGWAGATVVSE' A
#
# COMPACT_ATOMS: atom_id res chain seq x y z
N MET A 1 3.00 12.91 -11.23
CA MET A 1 3.76 11.66 -11.27
C MET A 1 2.98 10.60 -10.53
N PRO A 2 2.94 9.37 -11.04
CA PRO A 2 2.17 8.32 -10.37
C PRO A 2 2.86 7.83 -9.10
N TYR A 3 2.04 7.34 -8.18
CA TYR A 3 2.49 6.84 -6.88
C TYR A 3 1.73 5.58 -6.54
N HIS A 4 2.30 4.77 -5.66
CA HIS A 4 1.58 3.65 -5.06
C HIS A 4 2.01 3.49 -3.60
N ILE A 5 1.27 2.69 -2.84
CA ILE A 5 1.55 2.45 -1.43
C ILE A 5 1.94 0.99 -1.27
N LYS A 6 3.03 0.75 -0.55
CA LYS A 6 3.48 -0.61 -0.26
C LYS A 6 3.89 -0.73 1.20
N LYS A 7 3.93 -1.95 1.69
CA LYS A 7 4.44 -2.26 3.03
C LYS A 7 4.96 -3.69 3.06
N PRO A 8 5.81 -4.04 4.05
CA PRO A 8 6.23 -5.43 4.21
C PRO A 8 5.04 -6.31 4.55
N SER A 9 5.04 -7.53 4.01
CA SER A 9 4.01 -8.50 4.33
C SER A 9 4.09 -8.89 5.81
N LEU A 10 2.93 -9.07 6.44
CA LEU A 10 2.88 -9.52 7.83
C LEU A 10 3.36 -10.97 7.97
N ILE A 11 3.24 -11.76 6.92
CA ILE A 11 3.63 -13.16 6.94
C ILE A 11 5.12 -13.31 6.66
N ASN A 12 5.65 -12.49 5.74
CA ASN A 12 7.04 -12.56 5.34
C ASN A 12 7.54 -11.15 5.03
N SER A 13 8.33 -10.59 5.94
CA SER A 13 8.78 -9.21 5.82
C SER A 13 9.74 -8.98 4.65
N SER A 14 10.24 -10.03 4.01
CA SER A 14 11.06 -9.89 2.81
C SER A 14 10.23 -9.73 1.55
N VAL A 15 8.91 -9.85 1.66
CA VAL A 15 7.98 -9.68 0.55
C VAL A 15 7.17 -8.42 0.78
N ASP A 16 7.06 -7.58 -0.25
CA ASP A 16 6.23 -6.38 -0.18
C ASP A 16 4.81 -6.69 -0.65
N VAL A 17 3.83 -6.05 0.00
CA VAL A 17 2.44 -6.07 -0.48
C VAL A 17 2.04 -4.66 -0.85
N TYR A 18 1.12 -4.56 -1.78
CA TYR A 18 0.70 -3.29 -2.39
C TYR A 18 -0.77 -3.04 -2.11
N TYR A 19 -1.10 -1.78 -1.81
CA TYR A 19 -2.48 -1.40 -1.54
C TYR A 19 -3.26 -1.32 -2.84
N THR A 20 -4.45 -1.94 -2.87
CA THR A 20 -5.28 -1.97 -4.08
C THR A 20 -6.37 -0.91 -4.08
N GLY A 21 -6.54 -0.18 -2.99
CA GLY A 21 -7.54 0.86 -2.88
C GLY A 21 -8.85 0.42 -2.24
N ASN A 22 -9.03 -0.86 -1.99
CA ASN A 22 -10.27 -1.41 -1.42
C ASN A 22 -10.01 -2.09 -0.07
N ARG A 23 -9.11 -1.50 0.73
CA ARG A 23 -8.67 -2.07 2.01
C ARG A 23 -8.05 -3.45 1.84
N ARG A 24 -7.49 -3.70 0.67
CA ARG A 24 -6.81 -4.96 0.38
C ARG A 24 -5.34 -4.70 0.12
N TRP A 25 -4.54 -5.64 0.58
CA TRP A 25 -3.11 -5.65 0.32
C TRP A 25 -2.79 -6.94 -0.39
N VAL A 26 -2.11 -6.85 -1.53
CA VAL A 26 -1.76 -8.02 -2.35
C VAL A 26 -0.28 -7.96 -2.69
N ASP A 27 0.30 -9.13 -2.95
CA ASP A 27 1.70 -9.22 -3.32
C ASP A 27 1.91 -9.07 -4.83
N ASP A 28 0.83 -8.89 -5.58
CA ASP A 28 0.91 -8.74 -7.04
C ASP A 28 1.08 -7.27 -7.39
N TYR A 29 2.26 -6.92 -7.88
CA TYR A 29 2.60 -5.54 -8.24
C TYR A 29 1.63 -4.97 -9.28
N SER A 30 1.13 -5.81 -10.20
CA SER A 30 0.24 -5.35 -11.26
C SER A 30 -1.13 -4.94 -10.76
N GLU A 31 -1.50 -5.36 -9.55
CA GLU A 31 -2.80 -5.02 -8.97
C GLU A 31 -2.74 -3.82 -8.02
N ARG A 32 -1.57 -3.21 -7.88
CA ARG A 32 -1.45 -2.03 -7.02
C ARG A 32 -2.32 -0.90 -7.53
N LYS A 33 -2.89 -0.13 -6.62
CA LYS A 33 -3.60 1.09 -7.01
C LYS A 33 -2.58 2.18 -7.31
N VAL A 34 -2.69 2.77 -8.50
CA VAL A 34 -1.83 3.88 -8.91
C VAL A 34 -2.57 5.19 -8.66
N TYR A 35 -1.90 6.11 -7.99
CA TYR A 35 -2.45 7.43 -7.65
C TYR A 35 -1.78 8.48 -8.52
N ASP A 36 -2.54 9.48 -8.93
CA ASP A 36 -2.02 10.58 -9.77
C ASP A 36 -1.20 11.59 -8.95
N SER A 37 -1.44 11.65 -7.66
CA SER A 37 -0.73 12.55 -6.76
C SER A 37 -0.39 11.78 -5.48
N ASP A 38 0.47 12.38 -4.65
CA ASP A 38 0.94 11.75 -3.42
C ASP A 38 -0.24 11.32 -2.55
N PRO A 39 -0.41 10.00 -2.30
CA PRO A 39 -1.54 9.50 -1.54
C PRO A 39 -1.32 9.46 -0.03
N THR A 40 -0.38 10.25 0.50
CA THR A 40 -0.09 10.23 1.94
C THR A 40 -1.34 10.45 2.78
N SER A 41 -2.27 11.26 2.30
CA SER A 41 -3.52 11.52 3.03
C SER A 41 -4.41 10.27 3.14
N GLU A 42 -4.28 9.32 2.22
CA GLU A 42 -5.01 8.05 2.30
C GLU A 42 -4.58 7.26 3.52
N MET A 43 -3.34 7.40 3.93
CA MET A 43 -2.79 6.64 5.04
C MET A 43 -3.30 7.13 6.39
N ASN A 44 -4.06 8.21 6.41
CA ASN A 44 -4.72 8.70 7.63
C ASN A 44 -6.07 8.03 7.85
N ASN A 45 -6.59 7.34 6.85
CA ASN A 45 -7.87 6.65 6.97
C ASN A 45 -7.68 5.39 7.81
N PRO A 46 -8.65 5.06 8.69
CA PRO A 46 -8.58 3.82 9.42
C PRO A 46 -8.74 2.65 8.45
N ASP A 47 -7.71 1.83 8.35
CA ASP A 47 -7.74 0.64 7.53
C ASP A 47 -7.29 -0.51 8.41
N GLY A 48 -8.23 -1.37 8.78
CA GLY A 48 -7.95 -2.46 9.69
C GLY A 48 -7.46 -3.73 9.04
N THR A 49 -7.30 -3.75 7.73
CA THR A 49 -6.91 -4.98 7.07
C THR A 49 -5.39 -5.16 7.11
N ASN A 50 -4.96 -6.38 7.40
CA ASN A 50 -3.55 -6.77 7.37
C ASN A 50 -2.62 -5.80 8.10
N GLY A 51 -3.03 -5.36 9.29
CA GLY A 51 -2.23 -4.45 10.10
C GLY A 51 -2.34 -2.98 9.69
N GLY A 52 -3.22 -2.65 8.79
CA GLY A 52 -3.46 -1.28 8.37
C GLY A 52 -2.24 -0.66 7.71
N TRP A 53 -1.91 0.56 8.13
CA TRP A 53 -0.83 1.33 7.50
C TRP A 53 0.54 1.16 8.15
N ALA A 54 0.66 0.25 9.12
CA ALA A 54 1.94 0.06 9.81
C ALA A 54 3.02 -0.34 8.84
N GLY A 55 4.10 0.43 8.77
CA GLY A 55 5.21 0.17 7.86
C GLY A 55 4.96 0.56 6.41
N ALA A 56 3.79 1.13 6.11
CA ALA A 56 3.46 1.51 4.74
C ALA A 56 4.25 2.75 4.31
N THR A 57 4.64 2.76 3.03
CA THR A 57 5.35 3.90 2.44
C THR A 57 4.75 4.22 1.09
N VAL A 58 4.84 5.50 0.72
CA VAL A 58 4.43 5.97 -0.59
C VAL A 58 5.64 5.90 -1.52
N VAL A 59 5.45 5.31 -2.68
CA VAL A 59 6.53 5.15 -3.66
C VAL A 59 6.16 5.91 -4.93
N SER A 60 7.08 6.75 -5.37
CA SER A 60 6.95 7.45 -6.66
C SER A 60 7.37 6.52 -7.77
N GLU A 61 6.57 6.45 -8.82
CA GLU A 61 6.86 5.57 -9.95
C GLU A 61 7.55 6.29 -11.11
#